data_2bfba223a9d72b6eef51c724a3b565ca
#
_entry.id   2bfba223a9d72b6eef51c724a3b565ca
#
_cell.length_a   1.000
_cell.length_b   1.000
_cell.length_c   1.000
_cell.angle_alpha   90.00
_cell.angle_beta   90.00
_cell.angle_gamma   90.00
#
_symmetry.space_group_name_H-M   'P 1'
#
loop_
_entity.id
_entity.type
_entity.pdbx_description
1 polymer ?
#
loop_
_entity_poly.entity_id
_entity_poly.type
_entity_poly.pdbx_seq_one_letter_code
_entity_poly.pdbx_strand_id
1 'polypeptide(L)'
;MDLKHQCVKLNDGHFIPVLGFGTYAPQEVPKSDAEEATKLAIDAGFRHIDSAYLYENEDKVGQAIRSKIADGIVKREDIFYTSKLWVTFLRPELVRPGLEKSLKKLQLDYVDLYIIHNPMALKPGEELLPKDEHGKLIFDTVDLCATWEALEKCKDAGLAKSIGVSNFNRRQLEMILNKPGLKYKPVCNQEKVCVETLMA
;
A
#
# COMPACT_ATOMS: atom_id res chain seq x y z
N MET A 1 -20.97 -18.50 7.36
CA MET A 1 -20.28 -18.13 6.10
C MET A 1 -18.82 -17.92 6.46
N ASP A 2 -17.90 -18.75 5.98
CA ASP A 2 -16.48 -18.62 6.33
C ASP A 2 -15.84 -17.53 5.47
N LEU A 3 -15.67 -16.34 6.03
CA LEU A 3 -15.07 -15.18 5.34
C LEU A 3 -13.55 -15.33 5.12
N LYS A 4 -12.89 -16.27 5.79
CA LYS A 4 -11.43 -16.44 5.74
C LYS A 4 -10.91 -16.82 4.34
N HIS A 5 -11.75 -17.44 3.51
CA HIS A 5 -11.39 -17.91 2.17
C HIS A 5 -12.13 -17.17 1.04
N GLN A 6 -12.93 -16.12 1.38
CA GLN A 6 -13.61 -15.35 0.36
C GLN A 6 -12.66 -14.34 -0.29
N CYS A 7 -12.66 -14.32 -1.61
CA CYS A 7 -11.89 -13.37 -2.42
C CYS A 7 -12.77 -12.64 -3.41
N VAL A 8 -12.40 -11.40 -3.74
CA VAL A 8 -12.99 -10.61 -4.82
C VAL A 8 -12.02 -10.57 -5.98
N LYS A 9 -12.53 -10.79 -7.20
CA LYS A 9 -11.74 -10.64 -8.42
C LYS A 9 -11.56 -9.16 -8.73
N LEU A 10 -10.31 -8.73 -8.86
CA LEU A 10 -9.94 -7.38 -9.30
C LEU A 10 -10.10 -7.25 -10.82
N ASN A 11 -10.15 -6.01 -11.32
CA ASN A 11 -10.30 -5.71 -12.74
C ASN A 11 -9.10 -6.16 -13.61
N ASP A 12 -7.96 -6.43 -13.00
CA ASP A 12 -6.74 -6.93 -13.65
C ASP A 12 -6.60 -8.47 -13.59
N GLY A 13 -7.61 -9.16 -13.06
CA GLY A 13 -7.70 -10.60 -13.02
C GLY A 13 -7.15 -11.26 -11.74
N HIS A 14 -6.43 -10.53 -10.89
CA HIS A 14 -6.00 -11.03 -9.57
C HIS A 14 -7.17 -11.11 -8.59
N PHE A 15 -6.94 -11.79 -7.47
CA PHE A 15 -7.94 -11.96 -6.41
C PHE A 15 -7.42 -11.39 -5.11
N ILE A 16 -8.25 -10.57 -4.43
CA ILE A 16 -7.97 -10.01 -3.12
C ILE A 16 -8.85 -10.67 -2.07
N PRO A 17 -8.29 -11.17 -0.94
CA PRO A 17 -9.11 -11.65 0.16
C PRO A 17 -9.97 -10.50 0.73
N VAL A 18 -11.26 -10.77 0.99
CA VAL A 18 -12.19 -9.75 1.51
C VAL A 18 -11.85 -9.34 2.96
N LEU A 19 -11.24 -10.25 3.72
CA LEU A 19 -10.81 -9.98 5.08
C LEU A 19 -9.33 -9.59 5.08
N GLY A 20 -9.04 -8.36 5.48
CA GLY A 20 -7.69 -7.82 5.60
C GLY A 20 -7.31 -7.46 7.03
N PHE A 21 -6.04 -7.64 7.37
CA PHE A 21 -5.46 -7.20 8.63
C PHE A 21 -4.64 -5.92 8.39
N GLY A 22 -5.05 -4.80 9.01
CA GLY A 22 -4.34 -3.52 8.95
C GLY A 22 -3.23 -3.45 10.00
N THR A 23 -2.05 -3.00 9.58
CA THR A 23 -0.85 -2.94 10.45
C THR A 23 -0.57 -1.54 11.01
N TYR A 24 -1.42 -0.56 10.73
CA TYR A 24 -1.28 0.77 11.32
C TYR A 24 -1.47 0.70 12.83
N ALA A 25 -0.57 1.35 13.56
CA ALA A 25 -0.68 1.54 15.01
C ALA A 25 -0.31 2.99 15.36
N PRO A 26 -0.92 3.57 16.42
CA PRO A 26 -0.51 4.86 16.96
C PRO A 26 0.97 4.92 17.33
N GLN A 27 1.54 6.13 17.44
CA GLN A 27 2.97 6.30 17.71
C GLN A 27 3.41 5.73 19.07
N GLU A 28 2.50 5.68 20.02
CA GLU A 28 2.74 5.15 21.38
C GLU A 28 2.92 3.63 21.40
N VAL A 29 2.45 2.94 20.36
CA VAL A 29 2.60 1.49 20.22
C VAL A 29 3.98 1.17 19.64
N PRO A 30 4.79 0.33 20.30
CA PRO A 30 6.08 -0.06 19.75
C PRO A 30 5.97 -0.68 18.36
N LYS A 31 6.81 -0.28 17.42
CA LYS A 31 6.81 -0.83 16.05
C LYS A 31 7.10 -2.35 16.03
N SER A 32 7.80 -2.85 17.07
CA SER A 32 8.04 -4.29 17.26
C SER A 32 6.76 -5.12 17.38
N ASP A 33 5.69 -4.53 17.92
CA ASP A 33 4.43 -5.24 18.17
C ASP A 33 3.74 -5.63 16.87
N ALA A 34 4.04 -4.92 15.76
CA ALA A 34 3.53 -5.26 14.44
C ALA A 34 3.96 -6.66 13.97
N GLU A 35 5.12 -7.15 14.41
CA GLU A 35 5.58 -8.51 14.08
C GLU A 35 4.67 -9.55 14.72
N GLU A 36 4.48 -9.47 16.03
CA GLU A 36 3.67 -10.45 16.76
C GLU A 36 2.19 -10.38 16.35
N ALA A 37 1.64 -9.16 16.22
CA ALA A 37 0.28 -8.97 15.76
C ALA A 37 0.05 -9.57 14.35
N THR A 38 1.01 -9.42 13.44
CA THR A 38 0.93 -10.00 12.09
C THR A 38 1.02 -11.53 12.13
N LYS A 39 1.90 -12.11 12.97
CA LYS A 39 1.96 -13.57 13.17
C LYS A 39 0.63 -14.12 13.67
N LEU A 40 0.05 -13.50 14.71
CA LEU A 40 -1.25 -13.87 15.25
C LEU A 40 -2.38 -13.76 14.22
N ALA A 41 -2.36 -12.71 13.40
CA ALA A 41 -3.33 -12.55 12.31
C ALA A 41 -3.23 -13.69 11.29
N ILE A 42 -2.02 -14.08 10.87
CA ILE A 42 -1.80 -15.19 9.94
C ILE A 42 -2.28 -16.51 10.57
N ASP A 43 -1.97 -16.76 11.85
CA ASP A 43 -2.43 -17.96 12.59
C ASP A 43 -3.97 -17.99 12.72
N ALA A 44 -4.59 -16.82 12.88
CA ALA A 44 -6.05 -16.69 12.90
C ALA A 44 -6.71 -16.87 11.52
N GLY A 45 -5.90 -17.00 10.44
CA GLY A 45 -6.39 -17.25 9.09
C GLY A 45 -6.48 -16.02 8.20
N PHE A 46 -5.99 -14.84 8.62
CA PHE A 46 -5.85 -13.70 7.71
C PHE A 46 -4.83 -14.02 6.61
N ARG A 47 -5.16 -13.63 5.38
CA ARG A 47 -4.28 -13.82 4.21
C ARG A 47 -4.02 -12.51 3.46
N HIS A 48 -4.75 -11.44 3.78
CA HIS A 48 -4.49 -10.08 3.28
C HIS A 48 -3.93 -9.24 4.43
N ILE A 49 -2.71 -8.75 4.25
CA ILE A 49 -2.01 -7.85 5.18
C ILE A 49 -1.90 -6.48 4.53
N ASP A 50 -2.53 -5.48 5.15
CA ASP A 50 -2.51 -4.08 4.67
C ASP A 50 -1.51 -3.26 5.50
N SER A 51 -0.47 -2.79 4.85
CA SER A 51 0.59 -1.97 5.42
C SER A 51 0.85 -0.72 4.58
N ALA A 52 1.84 0.07 4.96
CA ALA A 52 2.29 1.23 4.21
C ALA A 52 3.70 1.66 4.62
N TYR A 53 4.41 2.31 3.70
CA TYR A 53 5.71 2.94 3.99
C TYR A 53 5.64 3.90 5.19
N LEU A 54 4.55 4.69 5.28
CA LEU A 54 4.29 5.65 6.37
C LEU A 54 4.22 4.99 7.75
N TYR A 55 3.80 3.72 7.85
CA TYR A 55 3.58 3.08 9.17
C TYR A 55 4.89 2.74 9.87
N GLU A 56 6.03 2.80 9.15
CA GLU A 56 7.39 2.58 9.67
C GLU A 56 7.58 1.23 10.38
N ASN A 57 6.79 0.22 9.99
CA ASN A 57 6.81 -1.12 10.57
C ASN A 57 6.90 -2.23 9.51
N GLU A 58 7.13 -1.89 8.24
CA GLU A 58 7.19 -2.89 7.15
C GLU A 58 8.30 -3.94 7.37
N ASP A 59 9.42 -3.59 8.02
CA ASP A 59 10.47 -4.55 8.39
C ASP A 59 9.95 -5.63 9.34
N LYS A 60 9.13 -5.25 10.32
CA LYS A 60 8.51 -6.15 11.30
C LYS A 60 7.44 -7.01 10.68
N VAL A 61 6.59 -6.42 9.85
CA VAL A 61 5.56 -7.15 9.10
C VAL A 61 6.21 -8.15 8.14
N GLY A 62 7.26 -7.75 7.42
CA GLY A 62 8.03 -8.64 6.55
C GLY A 62 8.66 -9.80 7.31
N GLN A 63 9.23 -9.53 8.50
CA GLN A 63 9.79 -10.56 9.38
C GLN A 63 8.73 -11.58 9.81
N ALA A 64 7.53 -11.13 10.17
CA ALA A 64 6.41 -12.00 10.53
C ALA A 64 6.00 -12.92 9.36
N ILE A 65 5.82 -12.36 8.17
CA ILE A 65 5.45 -13.12 6.97
C ILE A 65 6.50 -14.18 6.66
N ARG A 66 7.80 -13.81 6.62
CA ARG A 66 8.88 -14.74 6.33
C ARG A 66 9.00 -15.84 7.40
N SER A 67 8.81 -15.50 8.69
CA SER A 67 8.77 -16.49 9.76
C SER A 67 7.66 -17.52 9.52
N LYS A 68 6.44 -17.09 9.22
CA LYS A 68 5.31 -18.00 8.97
C LYS A 68 5.48 -18.84 7.69
N ILE A 69 6.22 -18.33 6.71
CA ILE A 69 6.61 -19.10 5.52
C ILE A 69 7.67 -20.15 5.90
N ALA A 70 8.69 -19.79 6.67
CA ALA A 70 9.73 -20.70 7.12
C ALA A 70 9.19 -21.82 8.01
N ASP A 71 8.19 -21.53 8.84
CA ASP A 71 7.48 -22.48 9.70
C ASP A 71 6.52 -23.41 8.92
N GLY A 72 6.35 -23.18 7.60
CA GLY A 72 5.47 -23.98 6.75
C GLY A 72 3.97 -23.72 6.97
N ILE A 73 3.60 -22.66 7.68
CA ILE A 73 2.20 -22.30 7.97
C ILE A 73 1.50 -21.74 6.74
N VAL A 74 2.22 -20.93 5.95
CA VAL A 74 1.75 -20.33 4.69
C VAL A 74 2.88 -20.34 3.66
N LYS A 75 2.51 -20.23 2.36
CA LYS A 75 3.45 -19.92 1.28
C LYS A 75 3.36 -18.44 0.94
N ARG A 76 4.36 -17.90 0.21
CA ARG A 76 4.33 -16.50 -0.23
C ARG A 76 3.09 -16.18 -1.08
N GLU A 77 2.68 -17.10 -1.93
CA GLU A 77 1.50 -16.96 -2.79
C GLU A 77 0.17 -17.01 -2.03
N ASP A 78 0.15 -17.52 -0.80
CA ASP A 78 -1.05 -17.51 0.05
C ASP A 78 -1.29 -16.13 0.69
N ILE A 79 -0.26 -15.29 0.76
CA ILE A 79 -0.34 -13.96 1.38
C ILE A 79 -0.54 -12.89 0.31
N PHE A 80 -1.61 -12.12 0.43
CA PHE A 80 -1.84 -10.90 -0.32
C PHE A 80 -1.34 -9.71 0.51
N TYR A 81 -0.22 -9.15 0.11
CA TYR A 81 0.39 -8.01 0.81
C TYR A 81 0.15 -6.70 0.07
N THR A 82 -0.44 -5.73 0.76
CA THR A 82 -0.64 -4.36 0.28
C THR A 82 0.38 -3.43 0.92
N SER A 83 1.10 -2.66 0.09
CA SER A 83 1.86 -1.49 0.53
C SER A 83 1.38 -0.22 -0.18
N LYS A 84 1.84 0.93 0.32
CA LYS A 84 1.36 2.23 -0.17
C LYS A 84 2.55 3.17 -0.42
N LEU A 85 2.54 3.78 -1.62
CA LEU A 85 3.48 4.82 -2.02
C LEU A 85 3.22 6.07 -1.19
N TRP A 86 4.21 6.47 -0.38
CA TRP A 86 4.07 7.67 0.45
C TRP A 86 4.19 8.95 -0.39
N VAL A 87 3.60 10.01 0.10
CA VAL A 87 3.40 11.28 -0.61
C VAL A 87 4.69 12.04 -0.96
N THR A 88 5.82 11.71 -0.33
CA THR A 88 7.14 12.26 -0.67
C THR A 88 7.80 11.56 -1.87
N PHE A 89 7.20 10.48 -2.39
CA PHE A 89 7.66 9.71 -3.54
C PHE A 89 6.77 9.85 -4.78
N LEU A 90 5.85 10.84 -4.81
CA LEU A 90 4.90 10.97 -5.93
C LEU A 90 5.51 11.51 -7.22
N ARG A 91 6.72 12.08 -7.20
CA ARG A 91 7.43 12.39 -8.45
C ARG A 91 7.69 11.10 -9.23
N PRO A 92 7.46 11.04 -10.56
CA PRO A 92 7.56 9.81 -11.35
C PRO A 92 8.88 9.05 -11.17
N GLU A 93 10.00 9.78 -11.10
CA GLU A 93 11.34 9.22 -10.90
C GLU A 93 11.56 8.61 -9.51
N LEU A 94 10.72 8.95 -8.53
CA LEU A 94 10.81 8.46 -7.15
C LEU A 94 9.86 7.28 -6.85
N VAL A 95 8.91 6.99 -7.72
CA VAL A 95 7.91 5.93 -7.50
C VAL A 95 8.57 4.57 -7.34
N ARG A 96 9.40 4.18 -8.28
CA ARG A 96 10.13 2.91 -8.22
C ARG A 96 11.10 2.84 -7.03
N PRO A 97 11.96 3.86 -6.78
CA PRO A 97 12.77 3.91 -5.54
C PRO A 97 11.94 3.78 -4.26
N GLY A 98 10.76 4.39 -4.18
CA GLY A 98 9.86 4.26 -3.04
C GLY A 98 9.40 2.82 -2.81
N LEU A 99 8.98 2.13 -3.88
CA LEU A 99 8.60 0.71 -3.81
C LEU A 99 9.79 -0.18 -3.44
N GLU A 100 10.96 0.04 -4.03
CA GLU A 100 12.17 -0.73 -3.73
C GLU A 100 12.61 -0.56 -2.27
N LYS A 101 12.42 0.64 -1.67
CA LYS A 101 12.64 0.85 -0.22
C LYS A 101 11.70 -0.02 0.63
N SER A 102 10.41 -0.10 0.28
CA SER A 102 9.45 -0.98 0.96
C SER A 102 9.83 -2.45 0.79
N LEU A 103 10.13 -2.90 -0.43
CA LEU A 103 10.55 -4.29 -0.71
C LEU A 103 11.81 -4.66 0.07
N LYS A 104 12.78 -3.75 0.17
CA LYS A 104 14.01 -3.96 0.96
C LYS A 104 13.71 -4.12 2.44
N LYS A 105 12.82 -3.29 3.03
CA LYS A 105 12.40 -3.42 4.44
C LYS A 105 11.68 -4.76 4.67
N LEU A 106 10.76 -5.12 3.79
CA LEU A 106 10.01 -6.36 3.83
C LEU A 106 10.88 -7.60 3.61
N GLN A 107 11.99 -7.46 2.85
CA GLN A 107 12.77 -8.57 2.28
C GLN A 107 11.86 -9.52 1.47
N LEU A 108 11.03 -8.94 0.62
CA LEU A 108 10.17 -9.62 -0.35
C LEU A 108 10.51 -9.16 -1.76
N ASP A 109 10.28 -10.03 -2.75
CA ASP A 109 10.58 -9.74 -4.16
C ASP A 109 9.49 -8.90 -4.84
N TYR A 110 8.27 -8.96 -4.33
CA TYR A 110 7.12 -8.22 -4.84
C TYR A 110 6.08 -7.96 -3.76
N VAL A 111 5.21 -6.96 -4.02
CA VAL A 111 3.95 -6.75 -3.30
C VAL A 111 2.77 -7.19 -4.17
N ASP A 112 1.68 -7.66 -3.58
CA ASP A 112 0.49 -8.07 -4.35
C ASP A 112 -0.31 -6.86 -4.81
N LEU A 113 -0.36 -5.81 -3.99
CA LEU A 113 -0.99 -4.54 -4.33
C LEU A 113 -0.11 -3.36 -3.88
N TYR A 114 0.13 -2.43 -4.80
CA TYR A 114 0.79 -1.17 -4.49
C TYR A 114 -0.11 -0.01 -4.86
N ILE A 115 -0.42 0.86 -3.89
CA ILE A 115 -1.36 1.96 -4.10
C ILE A 115 -0.75 3.31 -3.76
N ILE A 116 -1.15 4.37 -4.47
CA ILE A 116 -0.84 5.74 -4.05
C ILE A 116 -1.59 6.01 -2.74
N HIS A 117 -0.85 6.31 -1.65
CA HIS A 117 -1.45 6.45 -0.31
C HIS A 117 -2.39 7.65 -0.20
N ASN A 118 -2.01 8.76 -0.84
CA ASN A 118 -2.79 9.99 -0.89
C ASN A 118 -2.38 10.80 -2.12
N PRO A 119 -3.31 11.49 -2.82
CA PRO A 119 -2.99 12.27 -4.02
C PRO A 119 -2.29 13.59 -3.75
N MET A 120 -2.02 13.94 -2.50
CA MET A 120 -1.39 15.19 -2.09
C MET A 120 0.13 15.02 -1.98
N ALA A 121 0.91 15.63 -2.88
CA ALA A 121 2.37 15.53 -2.86
C ALA A 121 3.00 16.43 -1.80
N LEU A 122 4.03 15.90 -1.12
CA LEU A 122 4.93 16.65 -0.26
C LEU A 122 6.34 16.67 -0.86
N LYS A 123 7.14 17.68 -0.44
CA LYS A 123 8.54 17.83 -0.85
C LYS A 123 9.30 16.51 -0.68
N PRO A 124 9.99 16.02 -1.70
CA PRO A 124 10.84 14.84 -1.59
C PRO A 124 11.96 15.03 -0.56
N GLY A 125 12.33 13.95 0.12
CA GLY A 125 13.39 13.95 1.12
C GLY A 125 13.30 12.75 2.07
N GLU A 126 14.14 12.77 3.09
CA GLU A 126 14.18 11.71 4.13
C GLU A 126 13.05 11.85 5.15
N GLU A 127 12.50 13.06 5.32
CA GLU A 127 11.41 13.30 6.25
C GLU A 127 10.08 12.82 5.67
N LEU A 128 9.31 12.10 6.47
CA LEU A 128 7.97 11.64 6.10
C LEU A 128 6.97 12.79 5.97
N LEU A 129 7.13 13.80 6.80
CA LEU A 129 6.28 14.99 6.87
C LEU A 129 7.18 16.24 6.87
N PRO A 130 7.74 16.63 5.71
CA PRO A 130 8.65 17.76 5.62
C PRO A 130 7.93 19.06 6.01
N LYS A 131 8.55 19.82 6.91
CA LYS A 131 8.02 21.07 7.44
C LYS A 131 8.99 22.22 7.21
N ASP A 132 8.44 23.43 7.05
CA ASP A 132 9.21 24.66 7.03
C ASP A 132 9.61 25.11 8.45
N GLU A 133 10.30 26.24 8.54
CA GLU A 133 10.72 26.87 9.81
C GLU A 133 9.56 27.26 10.74
N HIS A 134 8.33 27.33 10.20
CA HIS A 134 7.11 27.64 10.95
C HIS A 134 6.30 26.37 11.29
N GLY A 135 6.83 25.17 11.01
CA GLY A 135 6.18 23.90 11.28
C GLY A 135 5.07 23.51 10.30
N LYS A 136 4.92 24.22 9.18
CA LYS A 136 3.92 23.95 8.14
C LYS A 136 4.48 22.92 7.14
N LEU A 137 3.61 22.03 6.66
CA LEU A 137 3.98 21.05 5.63
C LEU A 137 4.42 21.75 4.34
N ILE A 138 5.50 21.25 3.75
CA ILE A 138 6.02 21.71 2.46
C ILE A 138 5.41 20.84 1.37
N PHE A 139 4.47 21.42 0.62
CA PHE A 139 3.83 20.74 -0.50
C PHE A 139 4.73 20.71 -1.74
N ASP A 140 4.46 19.75 -2.61
CA ASP A 140 5.05 19.63 -3.94
C ASP A 140 3.94 19.62 -5.00
N THR A 141 4.33 19.96 -6.24
CA THR A 141 3.41 19.89 -7.39
C THR A 141 3.85 18.75 -8.29
N VAL A 142 2.97 17.79 -8.50
CA VAL A 142 3.23 16.62 -9.35
C VAL A 142 2.08 16.40 -10.33
N ASP A 143 2.41 15.83 -11.48
CA ASP A 143 1.41 15.28 -12.39
C ASP A 143 1.09 13.84 -11.96
N LEU A 144 -0.09 13.63 -11.38
CA LEU A 144 -0.54 12.30 -10.95
C LEU A 144 -0.68 11.30 -12.11
N CYS A 145 -0.90 11.77 -13.34
CA CYS A 145 -0.89 10.90 -14.50
C CYS A 145 0.50 10.35 -14.79
N ALA A 146 1.54 11.18 -14.65
CA ALA A 146 2.92 10.74 -14.76
C ALA A 146 3.34 9.84 -13.59
N THR A 147 2.88 10.13 -12.37
CA THR A 147 3.04 9.23 -11.21
C THR A 147 2.41 7.86 -11.50
N TRP A 148 1.20 7.84 -12.05
CA TRP A 148 0.50 6.60 -12.40
C TRP A 148 1.26 5.79 -13.46
N GLU A 149 1.79 6.44 -14.49
CA GLU A 149 2.64 5.77 -15.49
C GLU A 149 3.88 5.11 -14.88
N ALA A 150 4.47 5.74 -13.87
CA ALA A 150 5.59 5.14 -13.14
C ALA A 150 5.15 3.90 -12.32
N LEU A 151 3.92 3.89 -11.76
CA LEU A 151 3.37 2.68 -11.13
C LEU A 151 3.12 1.58 -12.16
N GLU A 152 2.60 1.91 -13.35
CA GLU A 152 2.43 0.96 -14.45
C GLU A 152 3.76 0.26 -14.80
N LYS A 153 4.87 1.02 -14.84
CA LYS A 153 6.23 0.47 -15.06
C LYS A 153 6.67 -0.44 -13.91
N CYS A 154 6.30 -0.16 -12.66
CA CYS A 154 6.56 -1.05 -11.54
C CYS A 154 5.80 -2.38 -11.66
N LYS A 155 4.53 -2.34 -12.13
CA LYS A 155 3.75 -3.54 -12.42
C LYS A 155 4.38 -4.33 -13.57
N ASP A 156 4.78 -3.69 -14.65
CA ASP A 156 5.48 -4.33 -15.78
C ASP A 156 6.79 -5.03 -15.35
N ALA A 157 7.50 -4.41 -14.41
CA ALA A 157 8.73 -4.99 -13.83
C ALA A 157 8.48 -6.13 -12.83
N GLY A 158 7.22 -6.47 -12.53
CA GLY A 158 6.86 -7.53 -11.60
C GLY A 158 7.06 -7.18 -10.12
N LEU A 159 7.37 -5.92 -9.79
CA LEU A 159 7.56 -5.46 -8.41
C LEU A 159 6.22 -5.31 -7.66
N ALA A 160 5.13 -5.09 -8.39
CA ALA A 160 3.76 -5.09 -7.88
C ALA A 160 2.86 -5.88 -8.83
N LYS A 161 2.04 -6.80 -8.32
CA LYS A 161 1.09 -7.58 -9.13
C LYS A 161 -0.11 -6.76 -9.55
N SER A 162 -0.63 -5.93 -8.65
CA SER A 162 -1.75 -5.01 -8.86
C SER A 162 -1.37 -3.61 -8.41
N ILE A 163 -1.98 -2.60 -9.04
CA ILE A 163 -1.78 -1.19 -8.70
C ILE A 163 -3.11 -0.48 -8.51
N GLY A 164 -3.17 0.45 -7.56
CA GLY A 164 -4.38 1.16 -7.21
C GLY A 164 -4.11 2.52 -6.58
N VAL A 165 -5.15 3.10 -6.02
CA VAL A 165 -5.08 4.40 -5.36
C VAL A 165 -5.79 4.37 -4.01
N SER A 166 -5.56 5.38 -3.18
CA SER A 166 -6.23 5.58 -1.91
C SER A 166 -6.51 7.07 -1.69
N ASN A 167 -7.65 7.38 -1.10
CA ASN A 167 -8.07 8.75 -0.78
C ASN A 167 -8.23 9.67 -2.00
N PHE A 168 -8.49 9.11 -3.18
CA PHE A 168 -8.76 9.87 -4.39
C PHE A 168 -10.23 10.27 -4.45
N ASN A 169 -10.49 11.54 -4.75
CA ASN A 169 -11.84 11.98 -5.06
C ASN A 169 -12.22 11.60 -6.52
N ARG A 170 -13.51 11.79 -6.86
CA ARG A 170 -14.03 11.47 -8.19
C ARG A 170 -13.23 12.12 -9.31
N ARG A 171 -12.91 13.42 -9.19
CA ARG A 171 -12.18 14.17 -10.24
C ARG A 171 -10.77 13.60 -10.46
N GLN A 172 -10.08 13.22 -9.39
CA GLN A 172 -8.74 12.63 -9.46
C GLN A 172 -8.79 11.22 -10.07
N LEU A 173 -9.82 10.43 -9.75
CA LEU A 173 -10.04 9.13 -10.38
C LEU A 173 -10.33 9.27 -11.88
N GLU A 174 -11.23 10.18 -12.27
CA GLU A 174 -11.55 10.46 -13.67
C GLU A 174 -10.31 10.91 -14.45
N MET A 175 -9.43 11.70 -13.85
CA MET A 175 -8.16 12.11 -14.45
C MET A 175 -7.27 10.93 -14.79
N ILE A 176 -7.10 9.95 -13.87
CA ILE A 176 -6.32 8.73 -14.13
C ILE A 176 -7.03 7.86 -15.18
N LEU A 177 -8.34 7.65 -15.05
CA LEU A 177 -9.10 6.77 -15.94
C LEU A 177 -9.18 7.28 -17.38
N ASN A 178 -9.09 8.60 -17.58
CA ASN A 178 -9.10 9.24 -18.88
C ASN A 178 -7.68 9.60 -19.40
N LYS A 179 -6.64 9.15 -18.68
CA LYS A 179 -5.24 9.40 -19.09
C LYS A 179 -5.00 8.82 -20.50
N PRO A 180 -4.47 9.59 -21.44
CA PRO A 180 -4.04 9.06 -22.74
C PRO A 180 -3.01 7.94 -22.56
N GLY A 181 -3.20 6.83 -23.27
CA GLY A 181 -2.29 5.68 -23.21
C GLY A 181 -2.32 4.93 -21.86
N LEU A 182 -3.42 5.05 -21.10
CA LEU A 182 -3.61 4.28 -19.87
C LEU A 182 -3.48 2.78 -20.16
N LYS A 183 -2.52 2.12 -19.51
CA LYS A 183 -2.27 0.69 -19.68
C LYS A 183 -3.06 -0.16 -18.67
N TYR A 184 -3.05 0.27 -17.42
CA TYR A 184 -3.75 -0.40 -16.33
C TYR A 184 -4.67 0.57 -15.59
N LYS A 185 -5.92 0.19 -15.43
CA LYS A 185 -6.84 0.92 -14.55
C LYS A 185 -6.50 0.63 -13.09
N PRO A 186 -6.69 1.58 -12.16
CA PRO A 186 -6.63 1.30 -10.73
C PRO A 186 -7.56 0.13 -10.37
N VAL A 187 -7.04 -0.83 -9.59
CA VAL A 187 -7.88 -1.98 -9.16
C VAL A 187 -8.77 -1.61 -7.98
N CYS A 188 -8.44 -0.57 -7.25
CA CYS A 188 -9.22 -0.06 -6.10
C CYS A 188 -8.95 1.43 -5.86
N ASN A 189 -9.87 2.05 -5.14
CA ASN A 189 -9.65 3.28 -4.38
C ASN A 189 -9.92 2.93 -2.91
N GLN A 190 -8.85 2.78 -2.11
CA GLN A 190 -8.98 2.48 -0.69
C GLN A 190 -9.31 3.77 0.07
N GLU A 191 -10.47 3.81 0.70
CA GLU A 191 -10.92 4.97 1.48
C GLU A 191 -11.10 4.60 2.95
N LYS A 192 -10.76 5.55 3.82
CA LYS A 192 -11.10 5.45 5.24
C LYS A 192 -12.56 5.89 5.40
N VAL A 193 -13.45 4.94 5.59
CA VAL A 193 -14.85 5.23 5.92
C VAL A 193 -14.97 5.38 7.43
N CYS A 194 -15.30 6.58 7.93
CA CYS A 194 -15.74 6.78 9.31
C CYS A 194 -17.19 6.30 9.43
N VAL A 195 -17.45 5.39 10.37
CA VAL A 195 -18.81 4.86 10.62
C VAL A 195 -19.80 5.96 10.97
N GLU A 196 -19.34 7.06 11.57
CA GLU A 196 -20.15 8.24 11.88
C GLU A 196 -20.76 8.90 10.63
N THR A 197 -20.12 8.80 9.47
CA THR A 197 -20.62 9.37 8.21
C THR A 197 -21.72 8.51 7.58
N LEU A 198 -21.87 7.24 7.98
CA LEU A 198 -22.90 6.35 7.48
C LEU A 198 -24.22 6.43 8.27
N MET A 199 -24.23 7.15 9.39
CA MET A 199 -25.42 7.32 10.24
C MET A 199 -26.06 8.71 10.11
N ALA A 200 -25.59 9.56 9.21
CA ALA A 200 -26.18 10.85 8.85
C ALA A 200 -26.87 10.77 7.49
#